data_8fbc877d0d4ccd8f7976bb1b5f81fcc3
#
_entry.id   8fbc877d0d4ccd8f7976bb1b5f81fcc3
#
_cell.length_a   1.000
_cell.length_b   1.000
_cell.length_c   1.000
_cell.angle_alpha   90.00
_cell.angle_beta   90.00
_cell.angle_gamma   90.00
#
_symmetry.space_group_name_H-M   'P 1'
#
loop_
_entity.id
_entity.type
_entity.pdbx_description
1 polymer ?
#
loop_
_entity_poly.entity_id
_entity_poly.type
_entity_poly.pdbx_seq_one_letter_code
_entity_poly.pdbx_strand_id
1 'polypeptide(L)'
;LRVNSPELKNGKNYDLVDINLVNRDYQNIPDILDGITGKKCFLPIVKGGNAKYIKQESWFMDWSKATVTHYKTNKKARFQNPLYYFKYGIGVPMVSSSSITASLIENKLFDQSIVEIFPLDKSLTYYLLLFFNSPTCNKLIRTINPSANNPANYIKKILSILPSDKQKKIIDDALQEIIDSIKKCGSYDESLEAGLTELIKTIYGF
;
A
#
# COMPACT_ATOMS: atom_id res chain seq x y z
N LEU A 1 13.73 -2.56 -13.08
CA LEU A 1 13.14 -3.41 -12.04
C LEU A 1 14.20 -3.74 -11.01
N ARG A 2 13.91 -3.54 -9.74
CA ARG A 2 14.89 -3.70 -8.66
C ARG A 2 14.37 -4.72 -7.65
N VAL A 3 15.27 -5.57 -7.17
CA VAL A 3 15.00 -6.53 -6.10
C VAL A 3 15.51 -5.98 -4.77
N ASN A 4 14.72 -6.17 -3.73
CA ASN A 4 15.16 -5.98 -2.37
C ASN A 4 15.30 -7.36 -1.72
N SER A 5 16.53 -7.85 -1.59
CA SER A 5 16.84 -9.08 -0.85
C SER A 5 17.13 -8.73 0.61
N PRO A 6 16.80 -9.61 1.58
CA PRO A 6 17.13 -9.38 2.99
C PRO A 6 18.64 -9.29 3.25
N GLU A 7 19.43 -9.97 2.45
CA GLU A 7 20.90 -9.90 2.52
C GLU A 7 21.42 -8.53 2.11
N LEU A 8 20.67 -7.84 1.25
CA LEU A 8 20.96 -6.48 0.81
C LEU A 8 20.33 -5.41 1.72
N LYS A 9 19.58 -5.75 2.75
CA LYS A 9 18.96 -4.78 3.67
C LYS A 9 19.96 -3.87 4.37
N ASN A 10 21.14 -4.34 4.62
CA ASN A 10 22.23 -3.53 5.16
C ASN A 10 23.09 -2.90 4.07
N GLY A 11 22.85 -3.23 2.82
CA GLY A 11 23.50 -2.70 1.63
C GLY A 11 22.61 -1.71 0.91
N LYS A 12 23.22 -0.71 0.32
CA LYS A 12 22.54 0.25 -0.56
C LYS A 12 22.33 -0.30 -1.97
N ASN A 13 22.67 -1.55 -2.20
CA ASN A 13 22.71 -2.17 -3.52
C ASN A 13 21.40 -2.90 -3.78
N TYR A 14 20.88 -2.71 -4.99
CA TYR A 14 19.71 -3.40 -5.52
C TYR A 14 20.07 -3.97 -6.88
N ASP A 15 19.77 -5.25 -7.08
CA ASP A 15 19.97 -5.89 -8.36
C ASP A 15 18.80 -5.60 -9.31
N LEU A 16 19.08 -5.58 -10.61
CA LEU A 16 18.06 -5.53 -11.63
C LEU A 16 17.45 -6.91 -11.80
N VAL A 17 16.13 -6.97 -11.86
CA VAL A 17 15.39 -8.21 -12.10
C VAL A 17 15.03 -8.31 -13.58
N ASP A 18 15.31 -9.47 -14.17
CA ASP A 18 14.74 -9.81 -15.46
C ASP A 18 13.22 -9.96 -15.32
N ILE A 19 12.47 -9.24 -16.15
CA ILE A 19 11.00 -9.26 -16.17
C ILE A 19 10.44 -10.67 -16.42
N ASN A 20 11.19 -11.51 -17.14
CA ASN A 20 10.80 -12.91 -17.41
C ASN A 20 10.80 -13.79 -16.17
N LEU A 21 11.49 -13.38 -15.10
CA LEU A 21 11.51 -14.06 -13.81
C LEU A 21 10.40 -13.59 -12.85
N VAL A 22 9.65 -12.57 -13.25
CA VAL A 22 8.51 -12.06 -12.45
C VAL A 22 7.30 -12.97 -12.65
N ASN A 23 6.74 -13.43 -11.55
CA ASN A 23 5.48 -14.18 -11.54
C ASN A 23 4.32 -13.19 -11.43
N ARG A 24 3.40 -13.22 -12.39
CA ARG A 24 2.18 -12.39 -12.41
C ARG A 24 0.95 -13.14 -11.91
N ASP A 25 1.03 -14.47 -11.90
CA ASP A 25 -0.09 -15.36 -11.52
C ASP A 25 0.05 -15.89 -10.08
N TYR A 26 0.89 -15.24 -9.28
CA TYR A 26 1.23 -15.69 -7.93
C TYR A 26 0.03 -15.81 -6.98
N GLN A 27 -1.04 -15.08 -7.24
CA GLN A 27 -2.26 -15.12 -6.41
C GLN A 27 -2.97 -16.47 -6.47
N ASN A 28 -2.71 -17.27 -7.49
CA ASN A 28 -3.29 -18.60 -7.69
C ASN A 28 -2.38 -19.74 -7.19
N ILE A 29 -1.23 -19.40 -6.59
CA ILE A 29 -0.27 -20.41 -6.11
C ILE A 29 -0.70 -20.88 -4.72
N PRO A 30 -0.96 -22.18 -4.53
CA PRO A 30 -1.20 -22.75 -3.21
C PRO A 30 0.03 -22.55 -2.31
N ASP A 31 -0.19 -22.36 -1.02
CA ASP A 31 0.88 -22.24 -0.02
C ASP A 31 1.98 -21.21 -0.37
N ILE A 32 1.59 -20.13 -1.05
CA ILE A 32 2.52 -19.09 -1.49
C ILE A 32 3.42 -18.55 -0.38
N LEU A 33 2.98 -18.63 0.88
CA LEU A 33 3.77 -18.24 2.06
C LEU A 33 4.99 -19.14 2.30
N ASP A 34 5.07 -20.29 1.65
CA ASP A 34 6.23 -21.19 1.71
C ASP A 34 7.21 -20.99 0.55
N GLY A 35 6.86 -20.07 -0.36
CA GLY A 35 7.69 -19.73 -1.51
C GLY A 35 7.33 -20.50 -2.78
N ILE A 36 7.89 -20.06 -3.88
CA ILE A 36 7.62 -20.58 -5.23
C ILE A 36 8.75 -21.51 -5.68
N THR A 37 8.38 -22.59 -6.32
CA THR A 37 9.33 -23.47 -7.04
C THR A 37 9.34 -23.11 -8.52
N GLY A 38 10.53 -23.10 -9.13
CA GLY A 38 10.70 -22.78 -10.55
C GLY A 38 11.38 -21.45 -10.82
N LYS A 39 11.44 -21.06 -12.08
CA LYS A 39 12.22 -19.89 -12.52
C LYS A 39 11.52 -18.54 -12.24
N LYS A 40 10.19 -18.50 -12.35
CA LYS A 40 9.41 -17.26 -12.12
C LYS A 40 9.06 -17.13 -10.64
N CYS A 41 9.99 -16.61 -9.86
CA CYS A 41 9.85 -16.52 -8.41
C CYS A 41 9.92 -15.08 -7.84
N PHE A 42 10.06 -14.06 -8.68
CA PHE A 42 10.04 -12.69 -8.21
C PHE A 42 8.62 -12.15 -8.13
N LEU A 43 8.25 -11.58 -6.98
CA LEU A 43 6.93 -11.03 -6.72
C LEU A 43 6.98 -9.52 -6.48
N PRO A 44 5.94 -8.77 -6.89
CA PRO A 44 5.87 -7.35 -6.61
C PRO A 44 5.75 -7.08 -5.11
N ILE A 45 6.43 -6.03 -4.65
CA ILE A 45 6.41 -5.57 -3.27
C ILE A 45 6.10 -4.07 -3.23
N VAL A 46 5.16 -3.68 -2.37
CA VAL A 46 4.83 -2.27 -2.12
C VAL A 46 5.80 -1.73 -1.07
N LYS A 47 6.41 -0.59 -1.40
CA LYS A 47 7.31 0.14 -0.50
C LYS A 47 6.81 1.56 -0.29
N GLY A 48 7.34 2.25 0.71
CA GLY A 48 7.04 3.66 0.96
C GLY A 48 7.27 4.56 -0.27
N GLY A 49 6.82 5.79 -0.19
CA GLY A 49 6.83 6.80 -1.25
C GLY A 49 5.49 7.52 -1.35
N ASN A 50 5.45 8.66 -2.02
CA ASN A 50 4.33 9.61 -1.99
C ASN A 50 3.26 9.38 -3.08
N ALA A 51 3.16 8.18 -3.64
CA ALA A 51 2.11 7.89 -4.63
C ALA A 51 0.73 7.83 -3.95
N LYS A 52 -0.26 8.50 -4.55
CA LYS A 52 -1.66 8.40 -4.16
C LYS A 52 -2.35 7.27 -4.94
N TYR A 53 -3.32 6.65 -4.31
CA TYR A 53 -4.26 5.66 -4.87
C TYR A 53 -3.61 4.37 -5.40
N ILE A 54 -2.78 4.45 -6.43
CA ILE A 54 -2.06 3.32 -7.03
C ILE A 54 -0.57 3.64 -7.10
N LYS A 55 0.24 2.66 -6.77
CA LYS A 55 1.67 2.73 -6.90
C LYS A 55 2.16 1.85 -8.05
N GLN A 56 2.96 2.43 -8.93
CA GLN A 56 3.59 1.67 -10.01
C GLN A 56 4.51 0.60 -9.43
N GLU A 57 4.47 -0.59 -10.02
CA GLU A 57 5.33 -1.69 -9.65
C GLU A 57 6.77 -1.41 -10.11
N SER A 58 7.63 -1.11 -9.16
CA SER A 58 9.04 -0.83 -9.40
C SER A 58 9.98 -1.66 -8.52
N TRP A 59 9.40 -2.42 -7.58
CA TRP A 59 10.13 -3.25 -6.63
C TRP A 59 9.64 -4.67 -6.68
N PHE A 60 10.57 -5.61 -6.66
CA PHE A 60 10.29 -7.04 -6.67
C PHE A 60 11.13 -7.72 -5.60
N MET A 61 10.61 -8.80 -5.05
CA MET A 61 11.26 -9.61 -4.03
C MET A 61 11.41 -11.03 -4.54
N ASP A 62 12.58 -11.61 -4.35
CA ASP A 62 12.77 -13.05 -4.58
C ASP A 62 11.92 -13.84 -3.58
N TRP A 63 10.97 -14.57 -4.10
CA TRP A 63 10.04 -15.39 -3.35
C TRP A 63 10.23 -16.90 -3.63
N SER A 64 11.43 -17.30 -4.08
CA SER A 64 11.77 -18.70 -4.22
C SER A 64 11.70 -19.41 -2.87
N LYS A 65 11.39 -20.71 -2.90
CA LYS A 65 11.26 -21.52 -1.67
C LYS A 65 12.50 -21.44 -0.79
N ALA A 66 13.70 -21.48 -1.39
CA ALA A 66 14.96 -21.34 -0.67
C ALA A 66 15.08 -19.99 0.03
N THR A 67 14.75 -18.91 -0.69
CA THR A 67 14.83 -17.55 -0.17
C THR A 67 13.77 -17.29 0.91
N VAL A 68 12.55 -17.77 0.75
CA VAL A 68 11.52 -17.68 1.79
C VAL A 68 11.91 -18.44 3.05
N THR A 69 12.50 -19.62 2.91
CA THR A 69 13.05 -20.36 4.07
C THR A 69 14.11 -19.53 4.79
N HIS A 70 15.01 -18.90 4.03
CA HIS A 70 15.99 -17.98 4.61
C HIS A 70 15.32 -16.79 5.32
N TYR A 71 14.28 -16.18 4.74
CA TYR A 71 13.55 -15.09 5.39
C TYR A 71 12.90 -15.50 6.71
N LYS A 72 12.37 -16.72 6.79
CA LYS A 72 11.74 -17.26 8.00
C LYS A 72 12.74 -17.55 9.12
N THR A 73 13.96 -17.95 8.78
CA THR A 73 14.99 -18.36 9.73
C THR A 73 15.95 -17.24 10.13
N ASN A 74 16.20 -16.28 9.26
CA ASN A 74 17.14 -15.19 9.51
C ASN A 74 16.46 -14.02 10.23
N LYS A 75 16.85 -13.76 11.48
CA LYS A 75 16.30 -12.66 12.30
C LYS A 75 16.47 -11.26 11.66
N LYS A 76 17.48 -11.06 10.81
CA LYS A 76 17.71 -9.79 10.12
C LYS A 76 16.72 -9.58 8.95
N ALA A 77 16.13 -10.63 8.42
CA ALA A 77 15.20 -10.56 7.31
C ALA A 77 13.86 -9.89 7.68
N ARG A 78 13.50 -9.84 8.97
CA ARG A 78 12.27 -9.25 9.49
C ARG A 78 11.01 -9.78 8.78
N PHE A 79 10.94 -11.10 8.63
CA PHE A 79 9.75 -11.77 8.13
C PHE A 79 8.65 -11.70 9.19
N GLN A 80 7.85 -10.62 9.13
CA GLN A 80 6.86 -10.29 10.15
C GLN A 80 5.46 -10.22 9.55
N ASN A 81 4.46 -10.60 10.34
CA ASN A 81 3.04 -10.54 9.98
C ASN A 81 2.67 -11.23 8.64
N PRO A 82 3.18 -12.45 8.36
CA PRO A 82 2.95 -13.11 7.06
C PRO A 82 1.47 -13.37 6.77
N LEU A 83 0.61 -13.40 7.79
CA LEU A 83 -0.84 -13.53 7.64
C LEU A 83 -1.50 -12.38 6.87
N TYR A 84 -0.80 -11.26 6.73
CA TYR A 84 -1.28 -10.08 5.98
C TYR A 84 -0.67 -9.96 4.58
N TYR A 85 0.34 -10.76 4.24
CA TYR A 85 0.87 -10.79 2.88
C TYR A 85 -0.20 -11.26 1.90
N PHE A 86 -0.15 -10.72 0.69
CA PHE A 86 -1.10 -11.03 -0.39
C PHE A 86 -2.56 -10.72 -0.07
N LYS A 87 -2.83 -9.78 0.84
CA LYS A 87 -4.17 -9.28 1.12
C LYS A 87 -4.43 -7.94 0.44
N TYR A 88 -5.70 -7.67 0.17
CA TYR A 88 -6.14 -6.38 -0.36
C TYR A 88 -6.35 -5.39 0.78
N GLY A 89 -5.66 -4.27 0.70
CA GLY A 89 -5.69 -3.22 1.70
C GLY A 89 -5.00 -1.96 1.20
N ILE A 90 -4.68 -1.05 2.11
CA ILE A 90 -4.00 0.22 1.85
C ILE A 90 -2.69 0.31 2.62
N GLY A 91 -1.70 0.94 2.00
CA GLY A 91 -0.41 1.23 2.60
C GLY A 91 -0.20 2.73 2.73
N VAL A 92 0.12 3.18 3.94
CA VAL A 92 0.46 4.57 4.27
C VAL A 92 1.97 4.65 4.56
N PRO A 93 2.75 5.52 3.90
CA PRO A 93 4.17 5.65 4.19
C PRO A 93 4.45 5.99 5.65
N MET A 94 5.38 5.25 6.27
CA MET A 94 5.83 5.54 7.64
C MET A 94 6.51 6.90 7.77
N VAL A 95 7.10 7.41 6.69
CA VAL A 95 7.77 8.72 6.68
C VAL A 95 7.20 9.55 5.55
N SER A 96 6.73 10.74 5.90
CA SER A 96 6.18 11.72 4.96
C SER A 96 6.47 13.13 5.47
N SER A 97 7.26 13.90 4.73
CA SER A 97 7.69 15.25 5.13
C SER A 97 6.62 16.32 4.88
N SER A 98 5.73 16.11 3.92
CA SER A 98 4.69 17.09 3.55
C SER A 98 3.31 16.63 4.00
N SER A 99 2.70 15.75 3.25
CA SER A 99 1.36 15.22 3.51
C SER A 99 1.38 13.70 3.57
N ILE A 100 0.47 13.12 4.32
CA ILE A 100 0.21 11.68 4.26
C ILE A 100 -0.40 11.37 2.90
N THR A 101 0.04 10.27 2.33
CA THR A 101 -0.55 9.65 1.15
C THR A 101 -0.88 8.21 1.43
N ALA A 102 -1.73 7.61 0.63
CA ALA A 102 -2.06 6.20 0.72
C ALA A 102 -2.21 5.59 -0.68
N SER A 103 -1.82 4.34 -0.81
CA SER A 103 -1.99 3.57 -2.05
C SER A 103 -2.51 2.16 -1.77
N LEU A 104 -3.15 1.55 -2.75
CA LEU A 104 -3.60 0.16 -2.65
C LEU A 104 -2.41 -0.81 -2.59
N ILE A 105 -2.55 -1.86 -1.78
CA ILE A 105 -1.60 -2.97 -1.71
C ILE A 105 -1.89 -4.02 -2.79
N GLU A 106 -3.14 -4.19 -3.20
CA GLU A 106 -3.58 -5.06 -4.31
C GLU A 106 -3.05 -6.50 -4.24
N ASN A 107 -3.17 -7.13 -3.09
CA ASN A 107 -2.71 -8.51 -2.86
C ASN A 107 -1.20 -8.72 -3.11
N LYS A 108 -0.39 -7.72 -2.86
CA LYS A 108 1.08 -7.75 -3.01
C LYS A 108 1.78 -7.96 -1.67
N LEU A 109 3.08 -8.20 -1.75
CA LEU A 109 3.97 -8.06 -0.59
C LEU A 109 4.13 -6.59 -0.21
N PHE A 110 4.53 -6.35 1.03
CA PHE A 110 4.85 -5.02 1.54
C PHE A 110 6.05 -5.09 2.49
N ASP A 111 6.70 -3.97 2.71
CA ASP A 111 7.82 -3.87 3.64
C ASP A 111 7.53 -2.86 4.76
N GLN A 112 8.42 -2.81 5.74
CA GLN A 112 8.31 -1.94 6.92
C GLN A 112 8.34 -0.42 6.63
N SER A 113 8.44 0.00 5.38
CA SER A 113 8.41 1.43 5.02
C SER A 113 6.99 2.00 4.90
N ILE A 114 5.97 1.13 5.02
CA ILE A 114 4.57 1.51 5.06
C ILE A 114 3.88 0.97 6.32
N VAL A 115 2.81 1.62 6.73
CA VAL A 115 1.83 1.11 7.69
C VAL A 115 0.68 0.54 6.87
N GLU A 116 0.43 -0.75 7.05
CA GLU A 116 -0.61 -1.46 6.31
C GLU A 116 -1.94 -1.37 7.06
N ILE A 117 -3.02 -1.14 6.34
CA ILE A 117 -4.38 -1.06 6.86
C ILE A 117 -5.25 -2.03 6.07
N PHE A 118 -5.80 -3.00 6.77
CA PHE A 118 -6.72 -3.99 6.23
C PHE A 118 -8.07 -3.82 6.91
N PRO A 119 -9.04 -3.11 6.30
CA PRO A 119 -10.35 -2.89 6.88
C PRO A 119 -11.07 -4.21 7.15
N LEU A 120 -11.71 -4.33 8.30
CA LEU A 120 -12.56 -5.48 8.60
C LEU A 120 -13.76 -5.52 7.63
N ASP A 121 -14.39 -4.37 7.43
CA ASP A 121 -15.34 -4.18 6.35
C ASP A 121 -14.60 -3.73 5.09
N LYS A 122 -14.41 -4.67 4.18
CA LYS A 122 -13.70 -4.43 2.90
C LYS A 122 -14.38 -3.36 2.04
N SER A 123 -15.67 -3.14 2.21
CA SER A 123 -16.41 -2.11 1.47
C SER A 123 -15.96 -0.70 1.80
N LEU A 124 -15.24 -0.50 2.92
CA LEU A 124 -14.69 0.79 3.33
C LEU A 124 -13.28 1.06 2.77
N THR A 125 -12.71 0.15 1.98
CA THR A 125 -11.32 0.30 1.50
C THR A 125 -11.13 1.58 0.69
N TYR A 126 -12.04 1.89 -0.24
CA TYR A 126 -11.94 3.10 -1.06
C TYR A 126 -12.19 4.38 -0.24
N TYR A 127 -13.16 4.35 0.68
CA TYR A 127 -13.34 5.47 1.58
C TYR A 127 -12.08 5.78 2.40
N LEU A 128 -11.46 4.76 3.00
CA LEU A 128 -10.23 4.93 3.77
C LEU A 128 -9.06 5.35 2.87
N LEU A 129 -8.95 4.79 1.67
CA LEU A 129 -7.95 5.21 0.69
C LEU A 129 -8.07 6.70 0.36
N LEU A 130 -9.29 7.19 0.10
CA LEU A 130 -9.57 8.60 -0.12
C LEU A 130 -9.25 9.43 1.12
N PHE A 131 -9.75 9.01 2.28
CA PHE A 131 -9.55 9.71 3.54
C PHE A 131 -8.06 9.93 3.84
N PHE A 132 -7.23 8.89 3.74
CA PHE A 132 -5.79 9.00 3.97
C PHE A 132 -5.05 9.84 2.93
N ASN A 133 -5.63 10.09 1.77
CA ASN A 133 -5.09 11.01 0.75
C ASN A 133 -5.64 12.44 0.91
N SER A 134 -6.58 12.69 1.82
CA SER A 134 -7.25 13.99 1.96
C SER A 134 -6.45 14.96 2.83
N PRO A 135 -6.57 16.28 2.57
CA PRO A 135 -6.07 17.32 3.47
C PRO A 135 -6.66 17.23 4.88
N THR A 136 -7.91 16.78 5.00
CA THR A 136 -8.59 16.56 6.30
C THR A 136 -7.84 15.57 7.16
N CYS A 137 -7.50 14.39 6.62
CA CYS A 137 -6.69 13.40 7.34
C CYS A 137 -5.31 13.97 7.73
N ASN A 138 -4.67 14.67 6.80
CA ASN A 138 -3.37 15.27 7.08
C ASN A 138 -3.44 16.28 8.23
N LYS A 139 -4.46 17.13 8.28
CA LYS A 139 -4.70 18.05 9.37
C LYS A 139 -4.90 17.32 10.71
N LEU A 140 -5.74 16.27 10.72
CA LEU A 140 -6.00 15.49 11.93
C LEU A 140 -4.74 14.80 12.45
N ILE A 141 -3.97 14.12 11.60
CA ILE A 141 -2.76 13.45 12.05
C ILE A 141 -1.70 14.43 12.57
N ARG A 142 -1.54 15.59 11.93
CA ARG A 142 -0.57 16.60 12.37
C ARG A 142 -0.94 17.26 13.69
N THR A 143 -2.24 17.25 14.05
CA THR A 143 -2.69 17.69 15.38
C THR A 143 -2.22 16.75 16.49
N ILE A 144 -2.20 15.43 16.23
CA ILE A 144 -1.79 14.43 17.23
C ILE A 144 -0.32 14.02 17.11
N ASN A 145 0.28 14.24 15.96
CA ASN A 145 1.68 13.92 15.66
C ASN A 145 2.26 14.91 14.65
N PRO A 146 2.96 15.96 15.10
CA PRO A 146 3.55 16.96 14.20
C PRO A 146 4.80 16.46 13.47
N SER A 147 5.33 15.27 13.81
CA SER A 147 6.54 14.74 13.18
C SER A 147 6.29 14.18 11.78
N ALA A 148 7.36 14.06 10.99
CA ALA A 148 7.29 13.41 9.67
C ALA A 148 7.09 11.88 9.74
N ASN A 149 7.31 11.26 10.90
CA ASN A 149 7.09 9.83 11.11
C ASN A 149 5.63 9.57 11.43
N ASN A 150 5.02 8.62 10.72
CA ASN A 150 3.62 8.21 10.88
C ASN A 150 3.53 6.74 11.32
N PRO A 151 4.00 6.38 12.51
CA PRO A 151 3.93 5.00 12.97
C PRO A 151 2.49 4.59 13.26
N ALA A 152 2.22 3.27 13.19
CA ALA A 152 0.87 2.70 13.29
C ALA A 152 0.09 3.13 14.56
N ASN A 153 0.79 3.42 15.68
CA ASN A 153 0.15 3.87 16.91
C ASN A 153 -0.52 5.25 16.79
N TYR A 154 -0.05 6.13 15.91
CA TYR A 154 -0.72 7.40 15.61
C TYR A 154 -1.81 7.22 14.55
N ILE A 155 -1.53 6.44 13.51
CA ILE A 155 -2.53 6.13 12.47
C ILE A 155 -3.81 5.55 13.09
N LYS A 156 -3.68 4.65 14.06
CA LYS A 156 -4.81 4.04 14.79
C LYS A 156 -5.63 5.02 15.64
N LYS A 157 -5.10 6.19 15.96
CA LYS A 157 -5.78 7.20 16.78
C LYS A 157 -6.54 8.23 15.94
N ILE A 158 -6.40 8.19 14.64
CA ILE A 158 -7.13 9.13 13.76
C ILE A 158 -8.61 8.78 13.83
N LEU A 159 -9.42 9.77 14.20
CA LEU A 159 -10.87 9.62 14.20
C LEU A 159 -11.36 9.44 12.76
N SER A 160 -12.04 8.34 12.50
CA SER A 160 -12.70 8.07 11.23
C SER A 160 -14.22 8.14 11.41
N ILE A 161 -14.85 9.06 10.70
CA ILE A 161 -16.32 9.19 10.62
C ILE A 161 -16.75 8.39 9.40
N LEU A 162 -17.70 7.47 9.58
CA LEU A 162 -18.18 6.64 8.47
C LEU A 162 -19.06 7.44 7.51
N PRO A 163 -18.92 7.27 6.20
CA PRO A 163 -19.80 7.88 5.22
C PRO A 163 -21.18 7.21 5.24
N SER A 164 -22.23 7.93 4.85
CA SER A 164 -23.52 7.33 4.50
C SER A 164 -23.40 6.47 3.25
N ASP A 165 -24.34 5.56 3.02
CA ASP A 165 -24.33 4.69 1.82
C ASP A 165 -24.30 5.49 0.51
N LYS A 166 -25.00 6.64 0.46
CA LYS A 166 -24.99 7.52 -0.70
C LYS A 166 -23.60 8.13 -0.94
N GLN A 167 -22.95 8.62 0.13
CA GLN A 167 -21.61 9.20 0.04
C GLN A 167 -20.59 8.11 -0.32
N LYS A 168 -20.73 6.93 0.28
CA LYS A 168 -19.87 5.79 -0.03
C LYS A 168 -19.94 5.41 -1.51
N LYS A 169 -21.15 5.32 -2.08
CA LYS A 169 -21.33 5.02 -3.50
C LYS A 169 -20.63 6.04 -4.40
N ILE A 170 -20.78 7.34 -4.12
CA ILE A 170 -20.10 8.40 -4.88
C ILE A 170 -18.57 8.22 -4.81
N ILE A 171 -18.04 7.91 -3.63
CA ILE A 171 -16.61 7.68 -3.42
C ILE A 171 -16.14 6.46 -4.20
N ASP A 172 -16.87 5.35 -4.12
CA ASP A 172 -16.50 4.10 -4.79
C ASP A 172 -16.45 4.28 -6.31
N ASP A 173 -17.49 4.90 -6.89
CA ASP A 173 -17.58 5.13 -8.34
C ASP A 173 -16.42 6.04 -8.83
N ALA A 174 -16.20 7.18 -8.16
CA ALA A 174 -15.18 8.14 -8.58
C ALA A 174 -13.74 7.63 -8.32
N LEU A 175 -13.49 6.91 -7.23
CA LEU A 175 -12.16 6.31 -7.00
C LEU A 175 -11.86 5.17 -7.96
N GLN A 176 -12.87 4.40 -8.36
CA GLN A 176 -12.67 3.38 -9.41
C GLN A 176 -12.21 4.04 -10.71
N GLU A 177 -12.84 5.16 -11.11
CA GLU A 177 -12.45 5.92 -12.30
C GLU A 177 -11.01 6.46 -12.19
N ILE A 178 -10.64 7.04 -11.05
CA ILE A 178 -9.27 7.52 -10.79
C ILE A 178 -8.26 6.38 -10.90
N ILE A 179 -8.55 5.23 -10.27
CA ILE A 179 -7.66 4.07 -10.26
C ILE A 179 -7.48 3.51 -11.67
N ASP A 180 -8.56 3.38 -12.43
CA ASP A 180 -8.52 2.86 -13.80
C ASP A 180 -7.77 3.81 -14.73
N SER A 181 -7.93 5.13 -14.57
CA SER A 181 -7.18 6.14 -15.30
C SER A 181 -5.69 6.05 -15.01
N ILE A 182 -5.29 5.95 -13.73
CA ILE A 182 -3.89 5.78 -13.36
C ILE A 182 -3.29 4.50 -13.96
N LYS A 183 -4.03 3.39 -13.93
CA LYS A 183 -3.58 2.11 -14.50
C LYS A 183 -3.42 2.17 -16.02
N LYS A 184 -4.27 2.93 -16.69
CA LYS A 184 -4.29 3.04 -18.16
C LYS A 184 -3.26 4.02 -18.69
N CYS A 185 -3.14 5.21 -18.11
CA CYS A 185 -2.33 6.32 -18.64
C CYS A 185 -1.37 6.96 -17.64
N GLY A 186 -1.34 6.49 -16.39
CA GLY A 186 -0.44 7.00 -15.34
C GLY A 186 -0.88 8.31 -14.69
N SER A 187 -2.03 8.86 -15.08
CA SER A 187 -2.60 10.11 -14.57
C SER A 187 -4.12 10.01 -14.41
N TYR A 188 -4.73 10.97 -13.75
CA TYR A 188 -6.18 11.08 -13.56
C TYR A 188 -6.61 12.54 -13.58
N ASP A 189 -7.91 12.79 -13.69
CA ASP A 189 -8.49 14.13 -13.62
C ASP A 189 -8.48 14.64 -12.18
N GLU A 190 -7.70 15.69 -11.92
CA GLU A 190 -7.58 16.33 -10.61
C GLU A 190 -8.89 16.97 -10.14
N SER A 191 -9.83 17.30 -11.05
CA SER A 191 -11.13 17.84 -10.69
C SER A 191 -11.99 16.83 -9.93
N LEU A 192 -11.89 15.54 -10.26
CA LEU A 192 -12.52 14.46 -9.50
C LEU A 192 -11.98 14.38 -8.07
N GLU A 193 -10.66 14.46 -7.90
CA GLU A 193 -10.05 14.48 -6.57
C GLU A 193 -10.49 15.69 -5.75
N ALA A 194 -10.61 16.85 -6.38
CA ALA A 194 -11.07 18.07 -5.72
C ALA A 194 -12.52 17.90 -5.20
N GLY A 195 -13.44 17.38 -6.01
CA GLY A 195 -14.81 17.09 -5.59
C GLY A 195 -14.89 16.09 -4.43
N LEU A 196 -14.08 15.02 -4.48
CA LEU A 196 -14.00 14.04 -3.41
C LEU A 196 -13.40 14.63 -2.11
N THR A 197 -12.45 15.55 -2.23
CA THR A 197 -11.88 16.26 -1.07
C THR A 197 -12.94 17.10 -0.35
N GLU A 198 -13.81 17.79 -1.09
CA GLU A 198 -14.93 18.55 -0.50
C GLU A 198 -15.96 17.60 0.15
N LEU A 199 -16.21 16.44 -0.45
CA LEU A 199 -17.07 15.43 0.16
C LEU A 199 -16.51 14.94 1.50
N ILE A 200 -15.20 14.69 1.61
CA ILE A 200 -14.55 14.34 2.89
C ILE A 200 -14.71 15.46 3.91
N LYS A 201 -14.51 16.72 3.53
CA LYS A 201 -14.74 17.86 4.44
C LYS A 201 -16.17 17.87 4.98
N THR A 202 -17.15 17.68 4.11
CA THR A 202 -18.56 17.61 4.50
C THR A 202 -18.84 16.46 5.48
N ILE A 203 -18.25 15.27 5.28
CA ILE A 203 -18.39 14.14 6.20
C ILE A 203 -17.83 14.49 7.58
N TYR A 204 -16.77 15.29 7.65
CA TYR A 204 -16.11 15.69 8.89
C TYR A 204 -16.64 17.01 9.47
N GLY A 205 -17.61 17.66 8.83
CA GLY A 205 -18.24 18.90 9.30
C GLY A 205 -17.35 20.14 9.16
N PHE A 206 -16.48 20.16 8.14
CA PHE A 206 -15.61 21.30 7.81
C PHE A 206 -16.12 22.10 6.60
#